data_ce5b14eec1182997ca247f37eda375b2
#
_entry.id   ce5b14eec1182997ca247f37eda375b2
#
_cell.length_a   1.000
_cell.length_b   1.000
_cell.length_c   1.000
_cell.angle_alpha   90.00
_cell.angle_beta   90.00
_cell.angle_gamma   90.00
#
_symmetry.space_group_name_H-M   'P 1'
#
loop_
_entity.id
_entity.type
_entity.pdbx_description
1 polymer ?
#
loop_
_entity_poly.entity_id
_entity_poly.type
_entity_poly.pdbx_seq_one_letter_code
_entity_poly.pdbx_strand_id
1 'polypeptide(L)'
;MKEKPVPTAPSKLKVNRRNFFGGMWHGAFLALGVSLTQPTTVISAFVSDLTGSTIWVGGLSTVLTIAGALPQLFVARWIEHRPRKMPYLMLAIYLRVLSWGILAWLIYTIGAEQPTTLAWTLVVMLAIFYAGGGIGNTPYADIIGKIIPAHRRGAFFGGKEALAGPLAVGAALAARQILARVAYPNNYALLFGLAALGLAIAALGFWIIKEPPGSVLEQRVHSWREYWIQIQNAGQQLKTLIVIELLTGFSLMALPFYVVYAREMLGAPPEAVGWFLL
;
A
#
# COMPACT_ATOMS: atom_id res chain seq x y z
N MET A 1 11.20 -45.32 -28.34
CA MET A 1 11.28 -44.00 -27.72
C MET A 1 10.06 -43.22 -28.19
N LYS A 2 9.02 -42.98 -27.35
CA LYS A 2 7.92 -42.13 -27.71
C LYS A 2 8.33 -40.68 -27.41
N GLU A 3 8.43 -39.85 -28.43
CA GLU A 3 8.65 -38.39 -28.28
C GLU A 3 7.56 -37.80 -27.37
N LYS A 4 8.01 -37.13 -26.31
CA LYS A 4 7.07 -36.30 -25.48
C LYS A 4 6.61 -35.15 -26.36
N PRO A 5 5.29 -34.85 -26.42
CA PRO A 5 4.77 -33.75 -27.19
C PRO A 5 5.41 -32.43 -26.70
N VAL A 6 5.95 -31.68 -27.63
CA VAL A 6 6.45 -30.31 -27.43
C VAL A 6 5.29 -29.50 -26.83
N PRO A 7 5.51 -28.73 -25.74
CA PRO A 7 4.48 -27.90 -25.17
C PRO A 7 3.98 -26.91 -26.23
N THR A 8 2.71 -27.03 -26.61
CA THR A 8 2.04 -26.08 -27.50
C THR A 8 2.16 -24.68 -26.93
N ALA A 9 2.51 -23.71 -27.77
CA ALA A 9 2.62 -22.30 -27.42
C ALA A 9 1.40 -21.84 -26.60
N PRO A 10 1.61 -21.04 -25.54
CA PRO A 10 0.51 -20.64 -24.66
C PRO A 10 -0.59 -20.00 -25.49
N SER A 11 -1.80 -20.56 -25.41
CA SER A 11 -2.98 -20.03 -26.06
C SER A 11 -3.10 -18.54 -25.74
N LYS A 12 -3.25 -17.68 -26.75
CA LYS A 12 -3.40 -16.22 -26.61
C LYS A 12 -4.57 -15.97 -25.64
N LEU A 13 -4.24 -15.70 -24.36
CA LEU A 13 -5.23 -15.35 -23.35
C LEU A 13 -6.02 -14.14 -23.86
N LYS A 14 -7.31 -14.32 -24.14
CA LYS A 14 -8.18 -13.21 -24.50
C LYS A 14 -8.32 -12.30 -23.29
N VAL A 15 -8.06 -11.00 -23.46
CA VAL A 15 -8.26 -9.99 -22.42
C VAL A 15 -9.73 -10.00 -22.01
N ASN A 16 -10.00 -10.38 -20.77
CA ASN A 16 -11.35 -10.24 -20.22
C ASN A 16 -11.55 -8.77 -19.83
N ARG A 17 -12.39 -8.05 -20.60
CA ARG A 17 -12.66 -6.61 -20.37
C ARG A 17 -13.08 -6.32 -18.93
N ARG A 18 -13.87 -7.21 -18.32
CA ARG A 18 -14.33 -7.07 -16.96
C ARG A 18 -13.16 -7.10 -15.94
N ASN A 19 -12.25 -8.07 -16.08
CA ASN A 19 -11.07 -8.18 -15.21
C ASN A 19 -10.13 -6.98 -15.40
N PHE A 20 -9.94 -6.54 -16.66
CA PHE A 20 -9.13 -5.38 -16.97
C PHE A 20 -9.69 -4.11 -16.31
N PHE A 21 -11.00 -3.86 -16.47
CA PHE A 21 -11.65 -2.70 -15.87
C PHE A 21 -11.65 -2.76 -14.34
N GLY A 22 -11.94 -3.93 -13.73
CA GLY A 22 -11.92 -4.11 -12.28
C GLY A 22 -10.56 -3.79 -11.67
N GLY A 23 -9.47 -4.23 -12.32
CA GLY A 23 -8.11 -3.90 -11.86
C GLY A 23 -7.76 -2.41 -12.00
N MET A 24 -8.16 -1.77 -13.09
CA MET A 24 -7.98 -0.32 -13.28
C MET A 24 -8.79 0.48 -12.26
N TRP A 25 -10.05 0.11 -12.04
CA TRP A 25 -10.92 0.70 -11.01
C TRP A 25 -10.25 0.66 -9.63
N HIS A 26 -9.82 -0.55 -9.21
CA HIS A 26 -9.14 -0.69 -7.94
C HIS A 26 -7.91 0.23 -7.84
N GLY A 27 -7.05 0.24 -8.85
CA GLY A 27 -5.83 1.05 -8.84
C GLY A 27 -6.10 2.54 -8.73
N ALA A 28 -7.12 3.04 -9.44
CA ALA A 28 -7.51 4.45 -9.43
C ALA A 28 -8.01 4.90 -8.04
N PHE A 29 -8.96 4.16 -7.45
CA PHE A 29 -9.49 4.51 -6.13
C PHE A 29 -8.54 4.18 -4.98
N LEU A 30 -7.63 3.20 -5.15
CA LEU A 30 -6.52 2.99 -4.23
C LEU A 30 -5.62 4.23 -4.17
N ALA A 31 -5.28 4.82 -5.32
CA ALA A 31 -4.45 6.01 -5.38
C ALA A 31 -5.10 7.19 -4.63
N LEU A 32 -6.42 7.40 -4.80
CA LEU A 32 -7.17 8.40 -4.05
C LEU A 32 -7.04 8.19 -2.53
N GLY A 33 -7.31 6.98 -2.05
CA GLY A 33 -7.23 6.66 -0.62
C GLY A 33 -5.82 6.82 -0.05
N VAL A 34 -4.79 6.39 -0.79
CA VAL A 34 -3.39 6.52 -0.37
C VAL A 34 -2.94 7.98 -0.37
N SER A 35 -3.35 8.78 -1.36
CA SER A 35 -2.99 10.21 -1.42
C SER A 35 -3.55 11.00 -0.24
N LEU A 36 -4.79 10.71 0.21
CA LEU A 36 -5.38 11.38 1.39
C LEU A 36 -4.63 11.08 2.70
N THR A 37 -3.87 10.01 2.75
CA THR A 37 -3.14 9.54 3.95
C THR A 37 -1.67 9.28 3.64
N GLN A 38 -1.07 10.12 2.79
CA GLN A 38 0.33 9.97 2.41
C GLN A 38 1.26 10.02 3.63
N PRO A 39 2.10 9.00 3.85
CA PRO A 39 2.94 8.89 5.05
C PRO A 39 3.91 10.04 5.26
N THR A 40 4.56 10.46 4.18
CA THR A 40 5.61 11.48 4.22
C THR A 40 5.08 12.92 4.38
N THR A 41 3.76 13.09 4.29
CA THR A 41 3.12 14.41 4.38
C THR A 41 2.01 14.41 5.43
N VAL A 42 0.84 13.83 5.13
CA VAL A 42 -0.35 13.89 6.01
C VAL A 42 -0.10 13.19 7.34
N ILE A 43 0.42 11.95 7.32
CA ILE A 43 0.67 11.19 8.56
C ILE A 43 1.80 11.85 9.37
N SER A 44 2.89 12.28 8.73
CA SER A 44 3.99 12.96 9.40
C SER A 44 3.54 14.27 10.06
N ALA A 45 2.71 15.07 9.37
CA ALA A 45 2.14 16.28 9.92
C ALA A 45 1.23 15.98 11.11
N PHE A 46 0.34 14.98 10.99
CA PHE A 46 -0.53 14.59 12.10
C PHE A 46 0.24 14.12 13.33
N VAL A 47 1.28 13.31 13.15
CA VAL A 47 2.14 12.86 14.25
C VAL A 47 2.87 14.02 14.91
N SER A 48 3.39 14.96 14.12
CA SER A 48 4.03 16.18 14.65
C SER A 48 3.02 17.02 15.45
N ASP A 49 1.82 17.27 14.90
CA ASP A 49 0.76 18.02 15.59
C ASP A 49 0.32 17.35 16.89
N LEU A 50 0.28 16.01 16.91
CA LEU A 50 -0.20 15.25 18.04
C LEU A 50 0.83 15.12 19.15
N THR A 51 2.12 14.95 18.81
CA THR A 51 3.17 14.58 19.75
C THR A 51 4.21 15.66 20.01
N GLY A 52 4.32 16.65 19.11
CA GLY A 52 5.39 17.64 19.12
C GLY A 52 6.80 17.04 19.01
N SER A 53 6.95 15.81 18.48
CA SER A 53 8.20 15.06 18.54
C SER A 53 8.59 14.46 17.19
N THR A 54 9.76 14.85 16.71
CA THR A 54 10.40 14.28 15.50
C THR A 54 10.78 12.81 15.68
N ILE A 55 11.02 12.37 16.92
CA ILE A 55 11.32 10.96 17.24
C ILE A 55 10.09 10.09 16.94
N TRP A 56 8.88 10.56 17.24
CA TRP A 56 7.64 9.87 16.88
C TRP A 56 7.46 9.78 15.37
N VAL A 57 7.78 10.84 14.62
CA VAL A 57 7.70 10.84 13.15
C VAL A 57 8.65 9.80 12.54
N GLY A 58 9.90 9.76 12.98
CA GLY A 58 10.88 8.79 12.51
C GLY A 58 10.57 7.37 12.96
N GLY A 59 10.18 7.18 14.23
CA GLY A 59 9.78 5.89 14.79
C GLY A 59 8.59 5.29 14.04
N LEU A 60 7.58 6.11 13.74
CA LEU A 60 6.43 5.67 12.96
C LEU A 60 6.82 5.22 11.55
N SER A 61 7.67 5.97 10.85
CA SER A 61 8.17 5.59 9.52
C SER A 61 8.83 4.21 9.54
N THR A 62 9.56 3.89 10.62
CA THR A 62 10.15 2.57 10.84
C THR A 62 9.07 1.49 11.02
N VAL A 63 8.05 1.77 11.84
CA VAL A 63 6.92 0.85 12.04
C VAL A 63 6.20 0.54 10.72
N LEU A 64 5.94 1.56 9.88
CA LEU A 64 5.29 1.37 8.58
C LEU A 64 6.09 0.44 7.67
N THR A 65 7.40 0.62 7.61
CA THR A 65 8.30 -0.18 6.79
C THR A 65 8.32 -1.64 7.26
N ILE A 66 8.51 -1.87 8.55
CA ILE A 66 8.56 -3.21 9.14
C ILE A 66 7.19 -3.90 9.00
N ALA A 67 6.10 -3.22 9.34
CA ALA A 67 4.76 -3.77 9.25
C ALA A 67 4.36 -4.13 7.80
N GLY A 68 4.85 -3.40 6.80
CA GLY A 68 4.64 -3.74 5.40
C GLY A 68 5.48 -4.93 4.92
N ALA A 69 6.75 -4.97 5.30
CA ALA A 69 7.71 -5.96 4.79
C ALA A 69 7.55 -7.35 5.42
N LEU A 70 7.42 -7.43 6.77
CA LEU A 70 7.41 -8.71 7.46
C LEU A 70 6.26 -9.63 7.05
N PRO A 71 4.97 -9.20 7.02
CA PRO A 71 3.88 -10.08 6.64
C PRO A 71 4.01 -10.59 5.20
N GLN A 72 4.58 -9.80 4.30
CA GLN A 72 4.79 -10.20 2.91
C GLN A 72 5.66 -11.46 2.79
N LEU A 73 6.71 -11.59 3.61
CA LEU A 73 7.59 -12.75 3.62
C LEU A 73 6.86 -14.04 4.03
N PHE A 74 6.02 -13.95 5.07
CA PHE A 74 5.28 -15.11 5.57
C PHE A 74 4.14 -15.51 4.63
N VAL A 75 3.38 -14.52 4.14
CA VAL A 75 2.22 -14.74 3.28
C VAL A 75 2.64 -15.31 1.93
N ALA A 76 3.74 -14.84 1.33
CA ALA A 76 4.24 -15.36 0.07
C ALA A 76 4.37 -16.89 0.12
N ARG A 77 4.98 -17.42 1.18
CA ARG A 77 5.15 -18.87 1.40
C ARG A 77 3.82 -19.58 1.64
N TRP A 78 2.93 -18.98 2.44
CA TRP A 78 1.66 -19.63 2.84
C TRP A 78 0.66 -19.75 1.69
N ILE A 79 0.63 -18.76 0.78
CA ILE A 79 -0.32 -18.75 -0.34
C ILE A 79 0.22 -19.39 -1.61
N GLU A 80 1.50 -19.77 -1.66
CA GLU A 80 2.15 -20.36 -2.84
C GLU A 80 1.38 -21.57 -3.39
N HIS A 81 0.92 -22.45 -2.50
CA HIS A 81 0.19 -23.67 -2.85
C HIS A 81 -1.31 -23.47 -3.06
N ARG A 82 -1.82 -22.25 -2.96
CA ARG A 82 -3.26 -22.00 -3.11
C ARG A 82 -3.61 -21.68 -4.56
N PRO A 83 -4.55 -22.42 -5.19
CA PRO A 83 -4.92 -22.18 -6.60
C PRO A 83 -5.59 -20.84 -6.82
N ARG A 84 -6.29 -20.32 -5.81
CA ARG A 84 -6.96 -19.02 -5.81
C ARG A 84 -6.43 -18.16 -4.66
N LYS A 85 -6.04 -16.93 -4.99
CA LYS A 85 -5.43 -15.99 -4.05
C LYS A 85 -6.33 -14.80 -3.72
N MET A 86 -7.48 -14.68 -4.41
CA MET A 86 -8.46 -13.62 -4.19
C MET A 86 -8.93 -13.48 -2.73
N PRO A 87 -9.21 -14.56 -1.96
CA PRO A 87 -9.64 -14.41 -0.57
C PRO A 87 -8.60 -13.69 0.31
N TYR A 88 -7.31 -13.97 0.09
CA TYR A 88 -6.21 -13.33 0.84
C TYR A 88 -6.04 -11.86 0.47
N LEU A 89 -6.21 -11.54 -0.82
CA LEU A 89 -6.21 -10.15 -1.29
C LEU A 89 -7.39 -9.37 -0.69
N MET A 90 -8.58 -9.95 -0.68
CA MET A 90 -9.77 -9.31 -0.09
C MET A 90 -9.61 -9.09 1.42
N LEU A 91 -9.07 -10.08 2.15
CA LEU A 91 -8.74 -9.92 3.57
C LEU A 91 -7.79 -8.73 3.79
N ALA A 92 -6.74 -8.64 2.99
CA ALA A 92 -5.78 -7.53 3.06
C ALA A 92 -6.45 -6.16 2.81
N ILE A 93 -7.34 -6.09 1.83
CA ILE A 93 -8.09 -4.86 1.51
C ILE A 93 -9.02 -4.50 2.67
N TYR A 94 -9.76 -5.46 3.23
CA TYR A 94 -10.66 -5.19 4.36
C TYR A 94 -9.91 -4.76 5.61
N LEU A 95 -8.77 -5.36 5.92
CA LEU A 95 -7.91 -4.90 7.01
C LEU A 95 -7.51 -3.42 6.84
N ARG A 96 -7.19 -3.01 5.62
CA ARG A 96 -6.82 -1.62 5.32
C ARG A 96 -8.01 -0.67 5.43
N VAL A 97 -9.18 -1.05 4.90
CA VAL A 97 -10.41 -0.25 5.01
C VAL A 97 -10.80 -0.07 6.48
N LEU A 98 -10.81 -1.18 7.24
CA LEU A 98 -11.19 -1.16 8.66
C LEU A 98 -10.19 -0.34 9.49
N SER A 99 -8.88 -0.47 9.22
CA SER A 99 -7.85 0.30 9.95
C SER A 99 -8.09 1.80 9.83
N TRP A 100 -8.32 2.30 8.61
CA TRP A 100 -8.57 3.73 8.41
C TRP A 100 -9.94 4.16 8.93
N GLY A 101 -10.97 3.33 8.77
CA GLY A 101 -12.31 3.62 9.30
C GLY A 101 -12.35 3.70 10.83
N ILE A 102 -11.72 2.71 11.49
CA ILE A 102 -11.60 2.69 12.95
C ILE A 102 -10.73 3.86 13.44
N LEU A 103 -9.61 4.13 12.76
CA LEU A 103 -8.75 5.26 13.12
C LEU A 103 -9.50 6.60 13.00
N ALA A 104 -10.22 6.81 11.91
CA ALA A 104 -11.05 8.01 11.73
C ALA A 104 -12.06 8.19 12.86
N TRP A 105 -12.74 7.11 13.23
CA TRP A 105 -13.70 7.11 14.33
C TRP A 105 -13.04 7.38 15.68
N LEU A 106 -11.89 6.78 15.95
CA LEU A 106 -11.16 6.97 17.20
C LEU A 106 -10.57 8.40 17.30
N ILE A 107 -10.06 8.97 16.22
CA ILE A 107 -9.63 10.38 16.21
C ILE A 107 -10.81 11.30 16.56
N TYR A 108 -11.97 11.05 15.95
CA TYR A 108 -13.17 11.83 16.19
C TYR A 108 -13.68 11.74 17.66
N THR A 109 -13.62 10.53 18.25
CA THR A 109 -14.16 10.26 19.60
C THR A 109 -13.19 10.58 20.73
N ILE A 110 -11.90 10.31 20.56
CA ILE A 110 -10.86 10.58 21.56
C ILE A 110 -10.52 12.07 21.58
N GLY A 111 -10.50 12.70 20.40
CA GLY A 111 -10.16 14.10 20.25
C GLY A 111 -8.70 14.40 20.61
N ALA A 112 -8.43 15.70 20.86
CA ALA A 112 -7.10 16.17 21.25
C ALA A 112 -6.82 16.05 22.76
N GLU A 113 -7.81 15.64 23.56
CA GLU A 113 -7.68 15.60 25.02
C GLU A 113 -6.78 14.49 25.53
N GLN A 114 -6.58 13.41 24.74
CA GLN A 114 -5.76 12.27 25.10
C GLN A 114 -4.67 11.98 24.05
N PRO A 115 -3.67 12.86 23.87
CA PRO A 115 -2.70 12.76 22.79
C PRO A 115 -1.87 11.47 22.83
N THR A 116 -1.50 10.98 24.01
CA THR A 116 -0.74 9.73 24.15
C THR A 116 -1.57 8.51 23.72
N THR A 117 -2.82 8.43 24.13
CA THR A 117 -3.74 7.35 23.72
C THR A 117 -3.93 7.36 22.22
N LEU A 118 -4.13 8.53 21.64
CA LEU A 118 -4.31 8.69 20.20
C LEU A 118 -3.05 8.35 19.42
N ALA A 119 -1.86 8.70 19.92
CA ALA A 119 -0.58 8.36 19.30
C ALA A 119 -0.38 6.83 19.23
N TRP A 120 -0.62 6.11 20.31
CA TRP A 120 -0.53 4.64 20.30
C TRP A 120 -1.59 4.00 19.40
N THR A 121 -2.81 4.52 19.41
CA THR A 121 -3.88 4.09 18.50
C THR A 121 -3.45 4.25 17.05
N LEU A 122 -2.86 5.39 16.72
CA LEU A 122 -2.32 5.67 15.39
C LEU A 122 -1.25 4.62 14.99
N VAL A 123 -0.29 4.35 15.87
CA VAL A 123 0.76 3.33 15.61
C VAL A 123 0.14 1.97 15.32
N VAL A 124 -0.81 1.52 16.15
CA VAL A 124 -1.46 0.21 15.97
C VAL A 124 -2.26 0.15 14.68
N MET A 125 -3.08 1.15 14.39
CA MET A 125 -3.91 1.17 13.18
C MET A 125 -3.05 1.28 11.91
N LEU A 126 -1.97 2.06 11.94
CA LEU A 126 -0.99 2.12 10.87
C LEU A 126 -0.28 0.79 10.66
N ALA A 127 0.16 0.14 11.74
CA ALA A 127 0.79 -1.17 11.63
C ALA A 127 -0.15 -2.20 10.97
N ILE A 128 -1.43 -2.23 11.35
CA ILE A 128 -2.44 -3.10 10.73
C ILE A 128 -2.65 -2.74 9.25
N PHE A 129 -2.74 -1.46 8.93
CA PHE A 129 -2.92 -0.99 7.55
C PHE A 129 -1.77 -1.42 6.64
N TYR A 130 -0.52 -1.21 7.09
CA TYR A 130 0.67 -1.58 6.30
C TYR A 130 0.91 -3.08 6.26
N ALA A 131 0.60 -3.80 7.35
CA ALA A 131 0.58 -5.26 7.35
C ALA A 131 -0.43 -5.80 6.33
N GLY A 132 -1.63 -5.22 6.26
CA GLY A 132 -2.60 -5.50 5.20
C GLY A 132 -2.02 -5.29 3.80
N GLY A 133 -1.27 -4.19 3.58
CA GLY A 133 -0.54 -3.94 2.33
C GLY A 133 0.45 -5.06 2.01
N GLY A 134 1.30 -5.43 2.96
CA GLY A 134 2.26 -6.53 2.83
C GLY A 134 1.59 -7.87 2.50
N ILE A 135 0.48 -8.20 3.20
CA ILE A 135 -0.32 -9.40 2.92
C ILE A 135 -0.87 -9.37 1.49
N GLY A 136 -1.31 -8.20 1.02
CA GLY A 136 -1.99 -8.05 -0.27
C GLY A 136 -1.06 -8.03 -1.49
N ASN A 137 0.20 -7.62 -1.34
CA ASN A 137 1.13 -7.41 -2.47
C ASN A 137 1.35 -8.67 -3.30
N THR A 138 1.65 -9.80 -2.66
CA THR A 138 1.91 -11.08 -3.36
C THR A 138 0.68 -11.61 -4.08
N PRO A 139 -0.51 -11.74 -3.44
CA PRO A 139 -1.71 -12.18 -4.15
C PRO A 139 -2.13 -11.21 -5.25
N TYR A 140 -1.94 -9.90 -5.08
CA TYR A 140 -2.22 -8.91 -6.11
C TYR A 140 -1.37 -9.16 -7.36
N ALA A 141 -0.06 -9.30 -7.20
CA ALA A 141 0.86 -9.53 -8.32
C ALA A 141 0.52 -10.83 -9.08
N ASP A 142 0.21 -11.91 -8.36
CA ASP A 142 -0.17 -13.18 -8.95
C ASP A 142 -1.50 -13.10 -9.72
N ILE A 143 -2.52 -12.49 -9.13
CA ILE A 143 -3.84 -12.32 -9.78
C ILE A 143 -3.69 -11.47 -11.05
N ILE A 144 -3.01 -10.34 -10.98
CA ILE A 144 -2.78 -9.49 -12.17
C ILE A 144 -1.98 -10.26 -13.23
N GLY A 145 -0.97 -11.03 -12.82
CA GLY A 145 -0.21 -11.89 -13.72
C GLY A 145 -1.05 -12.93 -14.47
N LYS A 146 -2.10 -13.49 -13.81
CA LYS A 146 -3.05 -14.45 -14.39
C LYS A 146 -4.09 -13.82 -15.31
N ILE A 147 -4.59 -12.62 -14.97
CA ILE A 147 -5.73 -12.02 -15.68
C ILE A 147 -5.32 -11.04 -16.78
N ILE A 148 -4.10 -10.48 -16.71
CA ILE A 148 -3.58 -9.52 -17.69
C ILE A 148 -2.46 -10.17 -18.53
N PRO A 149 -2.68 -10.43 -19.84
CA PRO A 149 -1.66 -10.96 -20.72
C PRO A 149 -0.44 -10.04 -20.81
N ALA A 150 0.75 -10.60 -20.96
CA ALA A 150 2.02 -9.85 -20.96
C ALA A 150 2.03 -8.66 -21.94
N HIS A 151 1.51 -8.85 -23.16
CA HIS A 151 1.44 -7.80 -24.20
C HIS A 151 0.46 -6.66 -23.87
N ARG A 152 -0.40 -6.81 -22.85
CA ARG A 152 -1.38 -5.78 -22.40
C ARG A 152 -1.02 -5.14 -21.06
N ARG A 153 0.04 -5.61 -20.38
CA ARG A 153 0.43 -5.09 -19.07
C ARG A 153 0.82 -3.61 -19.13
N GLY A 154 1.53 -3.18 -20.18
CA GLY A 154 1.86 -1.77 -20.38
C GLY A 154 0.60 -0.89 -20.48
N ALA A 155 -0.38 -1.29 -21.28
CA ALA A 155 -1.66 -0.57 -21.39
C ALA A 155 -2.47 -0.61 -20.08
N PHE A 156 -2.41 -1.70 -19.33
CA PHE A 156 -3.08 -1.84 -18.04
C PHE A 156 -2.47 -0.90 -16.98
N PHE A 157 -1.16 -0.97 -16.78
CA PHE A 157 -0.49 -0.13 -15.78
C PHE A 157 -0.51 1.35 -16.17
N GLY A 158 -0.24 1.67 -17.45
CA GLY A 158 -0.33 3.04 -17.95
C GLY A 158 -1.72 3.63 -17.82
N GLY A 159 -2.76 2.86 -18.18
CA GLY A 159 -4.16 3.28 -18.03
C GLY A 159 -4.57 3.45 -16.56
N LYS A 160 -4.09 2.56 -15.68
CA LYS A 160 -4.29 2.67 -14.22
C LYS A 160 -3.69 3.98 -13.70
N GLU A 161 -2.46 4.31 -14.03
CA GLU A 161 -1.80 5.55 -13.59
C GLU A 161 -2.44 6.80 -14.21
N ALA A 162 -2.89 6.73 -15.47
CA ALA A 162 -3.61 7.82 -16.10
C ALA A 162 -4.94 8.16 -15.41
N LEU A 163 -5.61 7.16 -14.80
CA LEU A 163 -6.81 7.39 -13.99
C LEU A 163 -6.45 7.79 -12.55
N ALA A 164 -5.38 7.23 -12.01
CA ALA A 164 -4.92 7.48 -10.64
C ALA A 164 -4.43 8.93 -10.46
N GLY A 165 -3.70 9.49 -11.43
CA GLY A 165 -3.15 10.84 -11.35
C GLY A 165 -4.18 11.93 -11.07
N PRO A 166 -5.24 12.10 -11.89
CA PRO A 166 -6.30 13.08 -11.61
C PRO A 166 -7.00 12.88 -10.26
N LEU A 167 -7.19 11.62 -9.83
CA LEU A 167 -7.79 11.33 -8.52
C LEU A 167 -6.84 11.69 -7.37
N ALA A 168 -5.54 11.47 -7.54
CA ALA A 168 -4.53 11.89 -6.56
C ALA A 168 -4.47 13.41 -6.43
N VAL A 169 -4.49 14.16 -7.56
CA VAL A 169 -4.57 15.62 -7.55
C VAL A 169 -5.85 16.09 -6.86
N GLY A 170 -7.00 15.49 -7.19
CA GLY A 170 -8.28 15.78 -6.51
C GLY A 170 -8.22 15.54 -5.01
N ALA A 171 -7.58 14.42 -4.59
CA ALA A 171 -7.35 14.09 -3.19
C ALA A 171 -6.45 15.13 -2.48
N ALA A 172 -5.39 15.59 -3.13
CA ALA A 172 -4.48 16.60 -2.59
C ALA A 172 -5.20 17.96 -2.38
N LEU A 173 -6.00 18.37 -3.36
CA LEU A 173 -6.83 19.59 -3.25
C LEU A 173 -7.88 19.47 -2.16
N ALA A 174 -8.54 18.29 -2.04
CA ALA A 174 -9.49 18.02 -0.97
C ALA A 174 -8.80 18.04 0.40
N ALA A 175 -7.64 17.40 0.54
CA ALA A 175 -6.85 17.41 1.77
C ALA A 175 -6.48 18.83 2.19
N ARG A 176 -6.01 19.65 1.25
CA ARG A 176 -5.72 21.06 1.50
C ARG A 176 -6.94 21.81 2.05
N GLN A 177 -8.11 21.66 1.43
CA GLN A 177 -9.34 22.34 1.87
C GLN A 177 -9.81 21.86 3.25
N ILE A 178 -9.69 20.56 3.50
CA ILE A 178 -10.07 19.97 4.79
C ILE A 178 -9.15 20.50 5.89
N LEU A 179 -7.83 20.50 5.67
CA LEU A 179 -6.85 20.98 6.64
C LEU A 179 -6.98 22.49 6.92
N ALA A 180 -7.44 23.28 5.91
CA ALA A 180 -7.66 24.71 6.06
C ALA A 180 -8.96 25.07 6.80
N ARG A 181 -10.02 24.25 6.68
CA ARG A 181 -11.36 24.63 7.10
C ARG A 181 -11.90 23.86 8.28
N VAL A 182 -11.41 22.64 8.51
CA VAL A 182 -11.86 21.78 9.61
C VAL A 182 -10.86 21.87 10.75
N ALA A 183 -11.39 22.06 11.97
CA ALA A 183 -10.55 22.17 13.16
C ALA A 183 -9.85 20.85 13.48
N TYR A 184 -8.64 20.94 14.02
CA TYR A 184 -7.89 19.81 14.58
C TYR A 184 -8.63 19.23 15.81
N PRO A 185 -8.67 17.90 16.01
CA PRO A 185 -8.10 16.84 15.14
C PRO A 185 -9.09 16.30 14.09
N ASN A 186 -10.31 16.86 13.99
CA ASN A 186 -11.38 16.36 13.13
C ASN A 186 -11.04 16.45 11.64
N ASN A 187 -10.14 17.36 11.25
CA ASN A 187 -9.59 17.42 9.90
C ASN A 187 -8.89 16.12 9.52
N TYR A 188 -8.08 15.55 10.40
CA TYR A 188 -7.43 14.26 10.16
C TYR A 188 -8.43 13.10 10.22
N ALA A 189 -9.40 13.12 11.14
CA ALA A 189 -10.49 12.14 11.17
C ALA A 189 -11.21 12.07 9.81
N LEU A 190 -11.52 13.23 9.23
CA LEU A 190 -12.17 13.30 7.92
C LEU A 190 -11.27 12.76 6.79
N LEU A 191 -9.97 13.06 6.80
CA LEU A 191 -9.03 12.54 5.81
C LEU A 191 -8.94 11.01 5.86
N PHE A 192 -8.79 10.42 7.05
CA PHE A 192 -8.76 8.97 7.21
C PHE A 192 -10.11 8.32 6.85
N GLY A 193 -11.24 8.97 7.19
CA GLY A 193 -12.58 8.50 6.82
C GLY A 193 -12.79 8.47 5.30
N LEU A 194 -12.42 9.53 4.61
CA LEU A 194 -12.48 9.60 3.15
C LEU A 194 -11.51 8.61 2.48
N ALA A 195 -10.33 8.39 3.07
CA ALA A 195 -9.41 7.37 2.60
C ALA A 195 -9.99 5.96 2.77
N ALA A 196 -10.62 5.65 3.90
CA ALA A 196 -11.33 4.39 4.12
C ALA A 196 -12.44 4.18 3.08
N LEU A 197 -13.23 5.22 2.80
CA LEU A 197 -14.26 5.19 1.76
C LEU A 197 -13.67 4.95 0.37
N GLY A 198 -12.59 5.66 0.02
CA GLY A 198 -11.87 5.46 -1.23
C GLY A 198 -11.38 4.02 -1.41
N LEU A 199 -10.81 3.44 -0.34
CA LEU A 199 -10.37 2.03 -0.33
C LEU A 199 -11.55 1.05 -0.42
N ALA A 200 -12.67 1.34 0.23
CA ALA A 200 -13.89 0.53 0.13
C ALA A 200 -14.44 0.53 -1.31
N ILE A 201 -14.46 1.70 -1.95
CA ILE A 201 -14.83 1.81 -3.37
C ILE A 201 -13.81 1.07 -4.27
N ALA A 202 -12.52 1.15 -3.95
CA ALA A 202 -11.48 0.40 -4.65
C ALA A 202 -11.69 -1.12 -4.56
N ALA A 203 -12.16 -1.62 -3.41
CA ALA A 203 -12.45 -3.04 -3.20
C ALA A 203 -13.49 -3.58 -4.18
N LEU A 204 -14.47 -2.78 -4.62
CA LEU A 204 -15.49 -3.17 -5.60
C LEU A 204 -14.87 -3.63 -6.92
N GLY A 205 -13.71 -3.08 -7.30
CA GLY A 205 -12.96 -3.51 -8.48
C GLY A 205 -12.59 -4.99 -8.42
N PHE A 206 -12.16 -5.50 -7.26
CA PHE A 206 -11.82 -6.92 -7.09
C PHE A 206 -13.03 -7.83 -6.96
N TRP A 207 -14.18 -7.35 -6.49
CA TRP A 207 -15.42 -8.13 -6.50
C TRP A 207 -15.89 -8.48 -7.92
N ILE A 208 -15.57 -7.60 -8.88
CA ILE A 208 -15.91 -7.81 -10.29
C ILE A 208 -14.96 -8.83 -10.94
N ILE A 209 -13.72 -8.95 -10.48
CA ILE A 209 -12.69 -9.81 -11.07
C ILE A 209 -13.02 -11.29 -10.84
N LYS A 210 -12.94 -12.10 -11.90
CA LYS A 210 -12.93 -13.56 -11.81
C LYS A 210 -11.49 -14.05 -11.94
N GLU A 211 -10.94 -14.54 -10.84
CA GLU A 211 -9.63 -15.16 -10.81
C GLU A 211 -9.70 -16.57 -11.40
N PRO A 212 -8.91 -16.89 -12.46
CA PRO A 212 -8.74 -18.26 -12.91
C PRO A 212 -7.90 -19.04 -11.89
N PRO A 213 -8.14 -20.36 -11.72
CA PRO A 213 -7.27 -21.17 -10.88
C PRO A 213 -5.85 -21.14 -11.44
N GLY A 214 -4.87 -20.94 -10.56
CA GLY A 214 -3.45 -21.03 -10.93
C GLY A 214 -3.00 -22.47 -11.02
N SER A 215 -1.91 -22.74 -11.76
CA SER A 215 -1.19 -23.99 -11.67
C SER A 215 -0.56 -24.09 -10.28
N VAL A 216 -0.97 -25.10 -9.51
CA VAL A 216 -0.29 -25.44 -8.28
C VAL A 216 0.97 -26.18 -8.70
N LEU A 217 2.11 -25.51 -8.61
CA LEU A 217 3.40 -26.19 -8.76
C LEU A 217 3.57 -27.08 -7.51
N GLU A 218 3.74 -28.37 -7.73
CA GLU A 218 4.21 -29.31 -6.68
C GLU A 218 5.68 -29.00 -6.34
N GLN A 219 5.96 -27.77 -5.94
CA GLN A 219 7.31 -27.43 -5.51
C GLN A 219 7.47 -27.79 -4.03
N ARG A 220 8.58 -28.46 -3.74
CA ARG A 220 9.03 -28.74 -2.39
C ARG A 220 9.00 -27.46 -1.56
N VAL A 221 8.35 -27.53 -0.41
CA VAL A 221 8.43 -26.47 0.61
C VAL A 221 9.90 -26.31 0.99
N HIS A 222 10.56 -25.29 0.46
CA HIS A 222 11.92 -24.99 0.88
C HIS A 222 11.94 -24.64 2.36
N SER A 223 12.81 -25.31 3.11
CA SER A 223 13.07 -24.98 4.51
C SER A 223 13.59 -23.54 4.60
N TRP A 224 13.33 -22.81 5.71
CA TRP A 224 13.96 -21.49 5.94
C TRP A 224 15.47 -21.56 5.83
N ARG A 225 16.10 -22.67 6.18
CA ARG A 225 17.55 -22.92 6.04
C ARG A 225 17.96 -22.93 4.56
N GLU A 226 17.19 -23.59 3.70
CA GLU A 226 17.47 -23.62 2.24
C GLU A 226 17.33 -22.24 1.63
N TYR A 227 16.33 -21.44 2.09
CA TYR A 227 16.15 -20.05 1.66
C TYR A 227 17.37 -19.18 2.03
N TRP A 228 17.90 -19.31 3.25
CA TRP A 228 19.10 -18.62 3.69
C TRP A 228 20.35 -19.05 2.87
N ILE A 229 20.50 -20.33 2.61
CA ILE A 229 21.60 -20.84 1.78
C ILE A 229 21.52 -20.27 0.36
N GLN A 230 20.32 -20.20 -0.22
CA GLN A 230 20.13 -19.59 -1.55
C GLN A 230 20.49 -18.08 -1.54
N ILE A 231 20.11 -17.34 -0.51
CA ILE A 231 20.48 -15.91 -0.39
C ILE A 231 22.00 -15.75 -0.24
N GLN A 232 22.64 -16.58 0.59
CA GLN A 232 24.10 -16.53 0.77
C GLN A 232 24.85 -16.87 -0.51
N ASN A 233 24.33 -17.82 -1.29
CA ASN A 233 24.89 -18.23 -2.57
C ASN A 233 24.41 -17.36 -3.75
N ALA A 234 23.61 -16.33 -3.47
CA ALA A 234 23.14 -15.43 -4.50
C ALA A 234 24.31 -14.74 -5.21
N GLY A 235 24.22 -14.65 -6.52
CA GLY A 235 25.24 -14.02 -7.33
C GLY A 235 25.48 -12.54 -6.98
N GLN A 236 26.63 -12.02 -7.48
CA GLN A 236 27.03 -10.63 -7.24
C GLN A 236 25.93 -9.61 -7.59
N GLN A 237 25.11 -9.89 -8.60
CA GLN A 237 24.00 -9.03 -9.02
C GLN A 237 22.97 -8.79 -7.90
N LEU A 238 22.59 -9.83 -7.15
CA LEU A 238 21.65 -9.68 -6.03
C LEU A 238 22.28 -8.88 -4.88
N LYS A 239 23.57 -9.11 -4.59
CA LYS A 239 24.31 -8.34 -3.57
C LYS A 239 24.36 -6.86 -3.93
N THR A 240 24.68 -6.56 -5.20
CA THR A 240 24.68 -5.19 -5.72
C THR A 240 23.30 -4.54 -5.60
N LEU A 241 22.23 -5.26 -5.98
CA LEU A 241 20.86 -4.76 -5.83
C LEU A 241 20.53 -4.43 -4.38
N ILE A 242 20.87 -5.30 -3.42
CA ILE A 242 20.66 -5.06 -2.00
C ILE A 242 21.38 -3.77 -1.54
N VAL A 243 22.63 -3.56 -1.99
CA VAL A 243 23.39 -2.35 -1.65
C VAL A 243 22.71 -1.11 -2.24
N ILE A 244 22.27 -1.15 -3.50
CA ILE A 244 21.56 -0.04 -4.14
C ILE A 244 20.26 0.29 -3.37
N GLU A 245 19.47 -0.72 -3.02
CA GLU A 245 18.23 -0.54 -2.26
C GLU A 245 18.50 0.05 -0.86
N LEU A 246 19.56 -0.38 -0.18
CA LEU A 246 19.95 0.20 1.10
C LEU A 246 20.34 1.68 0.97
N LEU A 247 21.18 2.02 -0.02
CA LEU A 247 21.59 3.41 -0.26
C LEU A 247 20.41 4.29 -0.66
N THR A 248 19.50 3.79 -1.49
CA THR A 248 18.24 4.47 -1.84
C THR A 248 17.37 4.68 -0.61
N GLY A 249 17.26 3.66 0.25
CA GLY A 249 16.53 3.76 1.52
C GLY A 249 17.06 4.90 2.41
N PHE A 250 18.38 5.03 2.54
CA PHE A 250 18.99 6.14 3.29
C PHE A 250 18.62 7.52 2.72
N SER A 251 18.61 7.69 1.39
CA SER A 251 18.24 8.97 0.77
C SER A 251 16.76 9.32 0.99
N LEU A 252 15.89 8.32 1.14
CA LEU A 252 14.46 8.52 1.38
C LEU A 252 14.10 8.78 2.84
N MET A 253 15.02 8.55 3.79
CA MET A 253 14.77 8.74 5.23
C MET A 253 14.40 10.19 5.61
N ALA A 254 14.83 11.19 4.82
CA ALA A 254 14.52 12.59 5.07
C ALA A 254 13.08 12.98 4.72
N LEU A 255 12.41 12.26 3.82
CA LEU A 255 11.10 12.63 3.29
C LEU A 255 10.02 12.91 4.35
N PRO A 256 9.85 12.11 5.41
CA PRO A 256 8.84 12.36 6.44
C PRO A 256 9.07 13.66 7.22
N PHE A 257 10.31 14.18 7.23
CA PHE A 257 10.67 15.37 7.98
C PHE A 257 10.53 16.67 7.18
N TYR A 258 10.38 16.63 5.86
CA TYR A 258 10.26 17.86 5.07
C TYR A 258 9.01 18.67 5.43
N VAL A 259 7.86 18.01 5.58
CA VAL A 259 6.62 18.69 5.97
C VAL A 259 6.70 19.21 7.41
N VAL A 260 7.31 18.44 8.30
CA VAL A 260 7.52 18.83 9.71
C VAL A 260 8.42 20.08 9.78
N TYR A 261 9.55 20.05 9.08
CA TYR A 261 10.46 21.19 8.99
C TYR A 261 9.78 22.44 8.41
N ALA A 262 9.02 22.27 7.34
CA ALA A 262 8.29 23.39 6.74
C ALA A 262 7.29 24.03 7.72
N ARG A 263 6.59 23.22 8.52
CA ARG A 263 5.60 23.70 9.49
C ARG A 263 6.25 24.30 10.73
N GLU A 264 7.21 23.62 11.32
CA GLU A 264 7.81 24.02 12.60
C GLU A 264 8.86 25.11 12.47
N MET A 265 9.68 25.07 11.40
CA MET A 265 10.79 25.99 11.23
C MET A 265 10.49 27.16 10.28
N LEU A 266 9.66 26.93 9.25
CA LEU A 266 9.32 27.95 8.25
C LEU A 266 7.92 28.54 8.45
N GLY A 267 7.16 28.09 9.46
CA GLY A 267 5.81 28.58 9.75
C GLY A 267 4.76 28.28 8.67
N ALA A 268 4.97 27.22 7.89
CA ALA A 268 4.01 26.84 6.85
C ALA A 268 2.64 26.47 7.47
N PRO A 269 1.52 26.98 6.94
CA PRO A 269 0.21 26.72 7.48
C PRO A 269 -0.23 25.25 7.26
N PRO A 270 -1.22 24.72 8.01
CA PRO A 270 -1.66 23.32 7.91
C PRO A 270 -2.06 22.90 6.49
N GLU A 271 -2.68 23.78 5.73
CA GLU A 271 -3.07 23.52 4.34
C GLU A 271 -1.88 23.37 3.37
N ALA A 272 -0.69 23.79 3.77
CA ALA A 272 0.53 23.57 2.98
C ALA A 272 0.84 22.09 2.79
N VAL A 273 0.40 21.21 3.73
CA VAL A 273 0.52 19.76 3.60
C VAL A 273 -0.13 19.25 2.30
N GLY A 274 -1.24 19.86 1.90
CA GLY A 274 -1.91 19.54 0.63
C GLY A 274 -1.09 19.89 -0.61
N TRP A 275 -0.24 20.93 -0.56
CA TRP A 275 0.68 21.26 -1.64
C TRP A 275 1.85 20.29 -1.77
N PHE A 276 2.32 19.73 -0.65
CA PHE A 276 3.34 18.68 -0.66
C PHE A 276 2.85 17.34 -1.23
N LEU A 277 1.54 17.19 -1.45
CA LEU A 277 0.94 16.02 -2.09
C LEU A 277 0.91 16.12 -3.63
N LEU A 278 1.06 17.32 -4.19
CA LEU A 278 1.07 17.59 -5.63
C LEU A 278 2.46 17.46 -6.22
#